data_fbe047512cf80290b5e31ca00c43aefb
#
_entry.id   fbe047512cf80290b5e31ca00c43aefb
#
_cell.length_a   1.000
_cell.length_b   1.000
_cell.length_c   1.000
_cell.angle_alpha   90.00
_cell.angle_beta   90.00
_cell.angle_gamma   90.00
#
_symmetry.space_group_name_H-M   'P 1'
#
loop_
_entity.id
_entity.type
_entity.pdbx_description
1 polymer ?
#
loop_
_entity_poly.entity_id
_entity_poly.type
_entity_poly.pdbx_seq_one_letter_code
_entity_poly.pdbx_strand_id
1 'polypeptide(L)'
;MISVKIQNLGLIRNQKWLFRNLDLSIPSGSLVAIVGPSGVGKSSFLSCLSGLEESTEGKIEYKIDSNSVHTPETIRPNLGIIFQSLRLTEHVTVLENVIYGKIAKYGIKEAIFGFPKEDEEAAFKILKELGIEKLAYKWTSQTSGGEKQRTAIARTLNQNPKLILADEPVSNLDTYYTGRVMGLFRGLVEKKKKIIFCALHDPQLISKFADYVLSLNPENPEKWNLREINQSR
;
A
#
# COMPACT_ATOMS: atom_id res chain seq x y z
N MET A 1 -14.75 -10.37 -0.81
CA MET A 1 -14.17 -9.43 -1.82
C MET A 1 -14.13 -8.02 -1.22
N ILE A 2 -13.36 -7.08 -1.80
CA ILE A 2 -13.34 -5.68 -1.35
C ILE A 2 -13.57 -4.75 -2.53
N SER A 3 -14.35 -3.66 -2.34
CA SER A 3 -14.44 -2.55 -3.29
C SER A 3 -14.32 -1.21 -2.57
N VAL A 4 -13.90 -0.18 -3.31
CA VAL A 4 -13.72 1.18 -2.80
C VAL A 4 -14.62 2.12 -3.59
N LYS A 5 -15.40 2.95 -2.89
CA LYS A 5 -16.19 4.01 -3.49
C LYS A 5 -15.83 5.34 -2.84
N ILE A 6 -15.52 6.31 -3.66
CA ILE A 6 -15.19 7.68 -3.26
C ILE A 6 -16.22 8.60 -3.88
N GLN A 7 -16.74 9.56 -3.10
CA GLN A 7 -17.74 10.51 -3.53
C GLN A 7 -17.37 11.90 -3.08
N ASN A 8 -17.26 12.80 -4.05
CA ASN A 8 -16.98 14.23 -3.87
C ASN A 8 -15.78 14.50 -2.94
N LEU A 9 -14.72 13.69 -3.03
CA LEU A 9 -13.58 13.81 -2.14
C LEU A 9 -12.74 15.03 -2.47
N GLY A 10 -12.44 15.83 -1.44
CA GLY A 10 -11.54 16.95 -1.54
C GLY A 10 -10.67 17.13 -0.31
N LEU A 11 -9.47 17.67 -0.53
CA LEU A 11 -8.52 17.97 0.54
C LEU A 11 -7.85 19.31 0.33
N ILE A 12 -7.93 20.16 1.37
CA ILE A 12 -7.19 21.41 1.48
C ILE A 12 -5.95 21.18 2.34
N ARG A 13 -4.79 21.65 1.87
CA ARG A 13 -3.56 21.73 2.66
C ARG A 13 -2.87 23.06 2.43
N ASN A 14 -2.47 23.72 3.51
CA ASN A 14 -1.84 25.04 3.44
C ASN A 14 -2.68 26.05 2.61
N GLN A 15 -4.00 26.07 2.85
CA GLN A 15 -5.00 26.93 2.16
C GLN A 15 -5.13 26.70 0.65
N LYS A 16 -4.63 25.57 0.13
CA LYS A 16 -4.75 25.19 -1.29
C LYS A 16 -5.40 23.83 -1.40
N TRP A 17 -6.30 23.68 -2.36
CA TRP A 17 -6.85 22.40 -2.76
C TRP A 17 -5.74 21.55 -3.39
N LEU A 18 -5.56 20.34 -2.90
CA LEU A 18 -4.72 19.33 -3.55
C LEU A 18 -5.51 18.55 -4.61
N PHE A 19 -6.74 18.20 -4.27
CA PHE A 19 -7.73 17.62 -5.17
C PHE A 19 -9.12 17.97 -4.65
N ARG A 20 -10.11 17.99 -5.54
CA ARG A 20 -11.49 18.33 -5.21
C ARG A 20 -12.47 17.63 -6.13
N ASN A 21 -13.72 17.44 -5.68
CA ASN A 21 -14.81 16.80 -6.43
C ASN A 21 -14.40 15.42 -6.99
N LEU A 22 -13.56 14.66 -6.30
CA LEU A 22 -13.04 13.39 -6.79
C LEU A 22 -14.05 12.27 -6.54
N ASP A 23 -14.57 11.70 -7.64
CA ASP A 23 -15.53 10.60 -7.65
C ASP A 23 -14.95 9.40 -8.37
N LEU A 24 -14.84 8.25 -7.69
CA LEU A 24 -14.39 7.02 -8.34
C LEU A 24 -14.94 5.77 -7.63
N SER A 25 -14.96 4.67 -8.37
CA SER A 25 -15.30 3.35 -7.86
C SER A 25 -14.31 2.33 -8.38
N ILE A 26 -13.66 1.62 -7.45
CA ILE A 26 -12.63 0.61 -7.78
C ILE A 26 -13.15 -0.77 -7.37
N PRO A 27 -13.27 -1.69 -8.31
CA PRO A 27 -13.70 -3.05 -8.05
C PRO A 27 -12.58 -3.89 -7.40
N SER A 28 -12.99 -5.02 -6.82
CA SER A 28 -12.10 -6.04 -6.29
C SER A 28 -11.15 -6.57 -7.37
N GLY A 29 -9.90 -6.81 -6.99
CA GLY A 29 -8.89 -7.34 -7.91
C GLY A 29 -8.35 -6.27 -8.87
N SER A 30 -8.07 -5.08 -8.36
CA SER A 30 -7.56 -3.96 -9.15
C SER A 30 -6.27 -3.39 -8.59
N LEU A 31 -5.32 -3.08 -9.46
CA LEU A 31 -4.15 -2.24 -9.18
C LEU A 31 -4.36 -0.86 -9.79
N VAL A 32 -4.44 0.15 -8.95
CA VAL A 32 -4.61 1.56 -9.33
C VAL A 32 -3.28 2.28 -9.20
N ALA A 33 -2.71 2.71 -10.32
CA ALA A 33 -1.55 3.59 -10.31
C ALA A 33 -2.00 5.04 -10.07
N ILE A 34 -1.40 5.72 -9.09
CA ILE A 34 -1.61 7.14 -8.84
C ILE A 34 -0.44 7.90 -9.45
N VAL A 35 -0.73 8.81 -10.36
CA VAL A 35 0.29 9.55 -11.11
C VAL A 35 0.10 11.06 -10.98
N GLY A 36 1.19 11.79 -11.17
CA GLY A 36 1.26 13.24 -11.13
C GLY A 36 2.60 13.70 -10.62
N PRO A 37 2.95 14.98 -10.78
CA PRO A 37 4.23 15.53 -10.35
C PRO A 37 4.41 15.43 -8.82
N SER A 38 5.64 15.66 -8.35
CA SER A 38 5.92 15.72 -6.91
C SER A 38 5.08 16.85 -6.27
N GLY A 39 4.54 16.59 -5.09
CA GLY A 39 3.73 17.55 -4.35
C GLY A 39 2.27 17.71 -4.81
N VAL A 40 1.81 16.99 -5.87
CA VAL A 40 0.42 17.10 -6.37
C VAL A 40 -0.66 16.54 -5.42
N GLY A 41 -0.25 15.79 -4.37
CA GLY A 41 -1.20 15.24 -3.39
C GLY A 41 -1.33 13.72 -3.41
N LYS A 42 -0.47 12.96 -4.12
CA LYS A 42 -0.52 11.47 -4.16
C LYS A 42 -0.48 10.85 -2.75
N SER A 43 0.51 11.23 -1.95
CA SER A 43 0.66 10.74 -0.56
C SER A 43 -0.51 11.19 0.32
N SER A 44 -1.01 12.41 0.14
CA SER A 44 -2.18 12.91 0.87
C SER A 44 -3.45 12.17 0.49
N PHE A 45 -3.63 11.83 -0.79
CA PHE A 45 -4.75 10.98 -1.22
C PHE A 45 -4.67 9.58 -0.58
N LEU A 46 -3.48 8.95 -0.57
CA LEU A 46 -3.28 7.69 0.16
C LEU A 46 -3.53 7.84 1.67
N SER A 47 -3.18 8.99 2.25
CA SER A 47 -3.44 9.28 3.66
C SER A 47 -4.94 9.41 3.96
N CYS A 48 -5.72 10.03 3.09
CA CYS A 48 -7.19 10.06 3.20
C CYS A 48 -7.78 8.64 3.09
N LEU A 49 -7.32 7.83 2.13
CA LEU A 49 -7.74 6.43 2.00
C LEU A 49 -7.44 5.59 3.24
N SER A 50 -6.43 5.93 4.01
CA SER A 50 -6.06 5.19 5.22
C SER A 50 -6.70 5.71 6.51
N GLY A 51 -7.38 6.87 6.45
CA GLY A 51 -7.86 7.58 7.62
C GLY A 51 -6.73 8.16 8.49
N LEU A 52 -5.53 8.33 7.93
CA LEU A 52 -4.42 9.04 8.59
C LEU A 52 -4.56 10.56 8.43
N GLU A 53 -5.24 11.01 7.40
CA GLU A 53 -5.59 12.41 7.15
C GLU A 53 -7.09 12.48 6.83
N GLU A 54 -7.82 13.34 7.52
CA GLU A 54 -9.24 13.55 7.30
C GLU A 54 -9.44 14.40 6.04
N SER A 55 -10.36 13.99 5.16
CA SER A 55 -10.71 14.79 3.99
C SER A 55 -11.47 16.05 4.39
N THR A 56 -11.27 17.15 3.64
CA THR A 56 -11.98 18.40 3.87
C THR A 56 -13.46 18.30 3.45
N GLU A 57 -13.74 17.54 2.39
CA GLU A 57 -15.08 17.27 1.90
C GLU A 57 -15.17 15.87 1.31
N GLY A 58 -16.42 15.39 1.15
CA GLY A 58 -16.70 14.10 0.55
C GLY A 58 -16.59 12.92 1.52
N LYS A 59 -16.65 11.71 0.97
CA LYS A 59 -16.59 10.47 1.75
C LYS A 59 -15.94 9.33 0.99
N ILE A 60 -15.37 8.40 1.78
CA ILE A 60 -14.76 7.17 1.29
C ILE A 60 -15.49 6.01 1.96
N GLU A 61 -15.96 5.07 1.16
CA GLU A 61 -16.66 3.86 1.61
C GLU A 61 -15.91 2.62 1.10
N TYR A 62 -15.69 1.67 1.97
CA TYR A 62 -15.17 0.34 1.64
C TYR A 62 -16.25 -0.70 1.87
N LYS A 63 -16.52 -1.54 0.88
CA LYS A 63 -17.37 -2.71 1.05
C LYS A 63 -16.50 -3.94 1.13
N ILE A 64 -16.62 -4.70 2.23
CA ILE A 64 -15.97 -5.99 2.41
C ILE A 64 -17.08 -7.04 2.45
N ASP A 65 -17.00 -8.00 1.52
CA ASP A 65 -18.03 -9.00 1.31
C ASP A 65 -19.42 -8.34 1.13
N SER A 66 -20.52 -9.06 1.05
CA SER A 66 -21.77 -8.47 0.55
C SER A 66 -22.45 -7.44 1.46
N ASN A 67 -22.07 -7.33 2.75
CA ASN A 67 -22.92 -6.67 3.76
C ASN A 67 -22.25 -5.68 4.71
N SER A 68 -20.93 -5.46 4.66
CA SER A 68 -20.28 -4.52 5.58
C SER A 68 -19.70 -3.31 4.85
N VAL A 69 -20.19 -2.13 5.22
CA VAL A 69 -19.61 -0.85 4.78
C VAL A 69 -18.68 -0.35 5.87
N HIS A 70 -17.47 0.02 5.47
CA HIS A 70 -16.43 0.54 6.34
C HIS A 70 -16.02 1.94 5.92
N THR A 71 -15.65 2.78 6.89
CA THR A 71 -15.00 4.06 6.68
C THR A 71 -13.47 3.90 6.73
N PRO A 72 -12.68 4.95 6.42
CA PRO A 72 -11.23 4.90 6.56
C PRO A 72 -10.76 4.48 7.96
N GLU A 73 -11.47 4.82 9.02
CA GLU A 73 -11.13 4.46 10.40
C GLU A 73 -11.40 2.98 10.68
N THR A 74 -12.50 2.45 10.19
CA THR A 74 -12.95 1.08 10.48
C THR A 74 -12.34 0.02 9.56
N ILE A 75 -11.78 0.41 8.39
CA ILE A 75 -11.10 -0.49 7.45
C ILE A 75 -9.70 -0.91 7.93
N ARG A 76 -9.09 -0.21 8.89
CA ARG A 76 -7.68 -0.37 9.33
C ARG A 76 -7.22 -1.81 9.54
N PRO A 77 -8.00 -2.74 10.13
CA PRO A 77 -7.57 -4.14 10.27
C PRO A 77 -7.35 -4.86 8.94
N ASN A 78 -7.97 -4.37 7.86
CA ASN A 78 -7.89 -4.91 6.50
C ASN A 78 -6.98 -4.10 5.57
N LEU A 79 -6.30 -3.08 6.12
CA LEU A 79 -5.48 -2.11 5.38
C LEU A 79 -4.01 -2.32 5.66
N GLY A 80 -3.20 -2.45 4.61
CA GLY A 80 -1.74 -2.42 4.69
C GLY A 80 -1.20 -1.15 4.05
N ILE A 81 -0.21 -0.53 4.69
CA ILE A 81 0.40 0.71 4.19
C ILE A 81 1.90 0.51 4.02
N ILE A 82 2.39 0.86 2.84
CA ILE A 82 3.82 1.00 2.54
C ILE A 82 4.09 2.50 2.43
N PHE A 83 4.73 3.06 3.44
CA PHE A 83 5.05 4.48 3.51
C PHE A 83 6.33 4.78 2.73
N GLN A 84 6.43 5.95 2.13
CA GLN A 84 7.67 6.43 1.50
C GLN A 84 8.84 6.45 2.49
N SER A 85 8.61 6.84 3.74
CA SER A 85 9.61 6.84 4.83
C SER A 85 9.82 5.47 5.49
N LEU A 86 9.22 4.39 4.95
CA LEU A 86 9.28 2.99 5.37
C LEU A 86 8.78 2.69 6.80
N ARG A 87 8.95 3.60 7.75
CA ARG A 87 8.55 3.49 9.16
C ARG A 87 8.92 2.14 9.79
N LEU A 88 10.14 1.68 9.54
CA LEU A 88 10.70 0.48 10.18
C LEU A 88 11.26 0.80 11.56
N THR A 89 11.23 -0.20 12.44
CA THR A 89 11.92 -0.14 13.72
C THR A 89 13.37 -0.54 13.51
N GLU A 90 14.32 0.38 13.71
CA GLU A 90 15.72 0.17 13.35
C GLU A 90 16.47 -0.76 14.31
N HIS A 91 16.06 -0.79 15.58
CA HIS A 91 16.69 -1.56 16.65
C HIS A 91 16.07 -2.94 16.88
N VAL A 92 15.53 -3.52 15.82
CA VAL A 92 15.07 -4.91 15.77
C VAL A 92 15.54 -5.56 14.48
N THR A 93 15.47 -6.87 14.41
CA THR A 93 15.87 -7.62 13.21
C THR A 93 14.89 -7.40 12.05
N VAL A 94 15.33 -7.71 10.85
CA VAL A 94 14.47 -7.73 9.65
C VAL A 94 13.26 -8.64 9.85
N LEU A 95 13.46 -9.83 10.43
CA LEU A 95 12.39 -10.79 10.70
C LEU A 95 11.36 -10.23 11.68
N GLU A 96 11.80 -9.66 12.79
CA GLU A 96 10.91 -9.03 13.78
C GLU A 96 10.08 -7.89 13.16
N ASN A 97 10.68 -7.02 12.33
CA ASN A 97 9.92 -6.00 11.60
C ASN A 97 8.80 -6.62 10.75
N VAL A 98 9.06 -7.74 10.09
CA VAL A 98 8.05 -8.42 9.26
C VAL A 98 6.95 -9.02 10.13
N ILE A 99 7.30 -9.65 11.25
CA ILE A 99 6.34 -10.23 12.21
C ILE A 99 5.45 -9.13 12.80
N TYR A 100 5.98 -7.94 13.06
CA TYR A 100 5.22 -6.77 13.55
C TYR A 100 4.07 -6.35 12.61
N GLY A 101 4.07 -6.77 11.34
CA GLY A 101 2.89 -6.64 10.48
C GLY A 101 1.62 -7.28 11.04
N LYS A 102 1.77 -8.27 11.93
CA LYS A 102 0.64 -8.95 12.60
C LYS A 102 0.44 -8.52 14.06
N ILE A 103 1.16 -7.53 14.56
CA ILE A 103 1.17 -7.18 15.98
C ILE A 103 -0.24 -6.86 16.53
N ALA A 104 -1.12 -6.32 15.69
CA ALA A 104 -2.50 -6.03 16.08
C ALA A 104 -3.34 -7.29 16.40
N LYS A 105 -2.86 -8.49 16.07
CA LYS A 105 -3.51 -9.77 16.39
C LYS A 105 -3.08 -10.32 17.74
N TYR A 106 -2.01 -9.76 18.33
CA TYR A 106 -1.38 -10.27 19.51
C TYR A 106 -1.67 -9.41 20.73
N GLY A 107 -1.63 -10.03 21.89
CA GLY A 107 -1.72 -9.37 23.19
C GLY A 107 -0.35 -9.17 23.83
N ILE A 108 -0.38 -8.80 25.12
CA ILE A 108 0.83 -8.59 25.93
C ILE A 108 1.66 -9.89 26.06
N LYS A 109 1.02 -11.06 26.04
CA LYS A 109 1.71 -12.34 26.16
C LYS A 109 2.72 -12.58 25.05
N GLU A 110 2.32 -12.35 23.81
CA GLU A 110 3.18 -12.53 22.63
C GLU A 110 4.31 -11.50 22.60
N ALA A 111 4.09 -10.32 23.13
CA ALA A 111 5.12 -9.30 23.26
C ALA A 111 6.21 -9.72 24.27
N ILE A 112 5.87 -10.53 25.29
CA ILE A 112 6.81 -10.98 26.35
C ILE A 112 7.45 -12.32 25.99
N PHE A 113 6.66 -13.30 25.49
CA PHE A 113 7.09 -14.69 25.29
C PHE A 113 7.49 -15.01 23.84
N GLY A 114 7.43 -14.03 22.93
CA GLY A 114 7.74 -14.20 21.52
C GLY A 114 6.52 -14.59 20.68
N PHE A 115 6.71 -14.54 19.38
CA PHE A 115 5.67 -14.83 18.39
C PHE A 115 5.55 -16.34 18.11
N PRO A 116 4.37 -16.83 17.66
CA PRO A 116 4.21 -18.21 17.24
C PRO A 116 5.17 -18.59 16.10
N LYS A 117 5.68 -19.82 16.13
CA LYS A 117 6.60 -20.33 15.09
C LYS A 117 6.00 -20.26 13.69
N GLU A 118 4.70 -20.51 13.55
CA GLU A 118 3.99 -20.41 12.28
C GLU A 118 4.06 -19.01 11.68
N ASP A 119 4.10 -17.97 12.50
CA ASP A 119 4.23 -16.60 12.02
C ASP A 119 5.66 -16.23 11.65
N GLU A 120 6.65 -16.80 12.34
CA GLU A 120 8.06 -16.71 11.93
C GLU A 120 8.28 -17.40 10.59
N GLU A 121 7.76 -18.60 10.40
CA GLU A 121 7.86 -19.36 9.14
C GLU A 121 7.16 -18.61 7.99
N ALA A 122 5.97 -18.06 8.25
CA ALA A 122 5.25 -17.25 7.26
C ALA A 122 6.03 -15.98 6.87
N ALA A 123 6.60 -15.29 7.85
CA ALA A 123 7.44 -14.12 7.63
C ALA A 123 8.71 -14.48 6.83
N PHE A 124 9.38 -15.58 7.20
CA PHE A 124 10.56 -16.06 6.51
C PHE A 124 10.30 -16.42 5.05
N LYS A 125 9.14 -17.03 4.76
CA LYS A 125 8.71 -17.33 3.40
C LYS A 125 8.57 -16.05 2.57
N ILE A 126 7.98 -14.98 3.12
CA ILE A 126 7.85 -13.69 2.44
C ILE A 126 9.24 -13.06 2.23
N LEU A 127 10.14 -13.13 3.22
CA LEU A 127 11.52 -12.66 3.06
C LEU A 127 12.23 -13.36 1.89
N LYS A 128 12.02 -14.67 1.75
CA LYS A 128 12.55 -15.47 0.62
C LYS A 128 11.95 -15.02 -0.72
N GLU A 129 10.64 -14.76 -0.77
CA GLU A 129 9.97 -14.23 -1.95
C GLU A 129 10.54 -12.86 -2.35
N LEU A 130 11.05 -12.07 -1.42
CA LEU A 130 11.65 -10.75 -1.66
C LEU A 130 13.19 -10.77 -1.76
N GLY A 131 13.82 -11.94 -1.62
CA GLY A 131 15.26 -12.13 -1.76
C GLY A 131 16.09 -11.49 -0.65
N ILE A 132 15.55 -11.44 0.57
CA ILE A 132 16.21 -10.91 1.78
C ILE A 132 16.19 -11.89 2.96
N GLU A 133 15.96 -13.17 2.72
CA GLU A 133 15.94 -14.21 3.77
C GLU A 133 17.26 -14.33 4.54
N LYS A 134 18.38 -14.08 3.86
CA LYS A 134 19.71 -14.09 4.48
C LYS A 134 19.91 -12.96 5.50
N LEU A 135 19.06 -11.94 5.45
CA LEU A 135 19.11 -10.80 6.35
C LEU A 135 18.14 -10.95 7.53
N ALA A 136 17.39 -12.04 7.63
CA ALA A 136 16.32 -12.22 8.62
C ALA A 136 16.75 -11.84 10.05
N TYR A 137 17.91 -12.25 10.47
CA TYR A 137 18.45 -12.01 11.81
C TYR A 137 19.39 -10.80 11.91
N LYS A 138 19.55 -10.03 10.82
CA LYS A 138 20.35 -8.81 10.82
C LYS A 138 19.51 -7.65 11.35
N TRP A 139 20.15 -6.74 12.10
CA TRP A 139 19.51 -5.49 12.55
C TRP A 139 19.10 -4.63 11.35
N THR A 140 17.88 -4.11 11.39
CA THR A 140 17.33 -3.32 10.29
C THR A 140 18.16 -2.06 10.01
N SER A 141 18.74 -1.45 11.06
CA SER A 141 19.66 -0.30 10.94
C SER A 141 20.88 -0.60 10.06
N GLN A 142 21.31 -1.86 9.96
CA GLN A 142 22.49 -2.30 9.21
C GLN A 142 22.17 -2.72 7.77
N THR A 143 20.94 -2.52 7.31
CA THR A 143 20.52 -2.89 5.96
C THR A 143 20.53 -1.66 5.02
N SER A 144 20.73 -1.90 3.73
CA SER A 144 20.69 -0.87 2.69
C SER A 144 19.27 -0.33 2.48
N GLY A 145 19.15 0.81 1.78
CA GLY A 145 17.83 1.41 1.47
C GLY A 145 16.90 0.46 0.72
N GLY A 146 17.39 -0.25 -0.28
CA GLY A 146 16.60 -1.24 -1.02
C GLY A 146 16.22 -2.47 -0.18
N GLU A 147 17.07 -2.91 0.76
CA GLU A 147 16.75 -3.98 1.72
C GLU A 147 15.71 -3.51 2.73
N LYS A 148 15.81 -2.29 3.24
CA LYS A 148 14.79 -1.65 4.09
C LYS A 148 13.45 -1.56 3.34
N GLN A 149 13.47 -1.15 2.07
CA GLN A 149 12.26 -1.08 1.24
C GLN A 149 11.59 -2.46 1.15
N ARG A 150 12.33 -3.50 0.82
CA ARG A 150 11.80 -4.88 0.75
C ARG A 150 11.30 -5.38 2.12
N THR A 151 11.96 -4.99 3.21
CA THR A 151 11.50 -5.30 4.58
C THR A 151 10.14 -4.64 4.88
N ALA A 152 9.93 -3.38 4.51
CA ALA A 152 8.65 -2.69 4.69
C ALA A 152 7.53 -3.33 3.85
N ILE A 153 7.85 -3.75 2.63
CA ILE A 153 6.92 -4.52 1.78
C ILE A 153 6.59 -5.85 2.44
N ALA A 154 7.62 -6.61 2.91
CA ALA A 154 7.43 -7.89 3.59
C ALA A 154 6.52 -7.76 4.82
N ARG A 155 6.72 -6.74 5.64
CA ARG A 155 5.88 -6.41 6.80
C ARG A 155 4.41 -6.24 6.40
N THR A 156 4.17 -5.46 5.36
CA THR A 156 2.81 -5.21 4.85
C THR A 156 2.18 -6.48 4.28
N LEU A 157 2.94 -7.29 3.54
CA LEU A 157 2.45 -8.57 3.01
C LEU A 157 2.13 -9.58 4.11
N ASN A 158 2.93 -9.61 5.18
CA ASN A 158 2.70 -10.51 6.33
C ASN A 158 1.42 -10.20 7.10
N GLN A 159 1.00 -8.94 7.12
CA GLN A 159 -0.30 -8.53 7.66
C GLN A 159 -1.47 -9.17 6.89
N ASN A 160 -1.26 -9.55 5.62
CA ASN A 160 -2.25 -10.10 4.69
C ASN A 160 -3.51 -9.21 4.52
N PRO A 161 -3.36 -7.90 4.29
CA PRO A 161 -4.49 -6.97 4.18
C PRO A 161 -5.34 -7.24 2.94
N LYS A 162 -6.60 -6.78 2.91
CA LYS A 162 -7.47 -6.80 1.72
C LYS A 162 -7.18 -5.62 0.77
N LEU A 163 -6.73 -4.49 1.33
CA LEU A 163 -6.37 -3.26 0.62
C LEU A 163 -4.92 -2.87 0.95
N ILE A 164 -4.12 -2.56 -0.06
CA ILE A 164 -2.75 -2.07 0.10
C ILE A 164 -2.66 -0.66 -0.47
N LEU A 165 -2.12 0.25 0.33
CA LEU A 165 -1.77 1.61 -0.07
C LEU A 165 -0.25 1.72 -0.09
N ALA A 166 0.33 1.99 -1.25
CA ALA A 166 1.77 1.98 -1.44
C ALA A 166 2.26 3.32 -2.01
N ASP A 167 3.01 4.04 -1.21
CA ASP A 167 3.60 5.32 -1.60
C ASP A 167 5.03 5.11 -2.07
N GLU A 168 5.24 5.13 -3.40
CA GLU A 168 6.51 4.90 -4.09
C GLU A 168 7.25 3.61 -3.63
N PRO A 169 6.57 2.43 -3.66
CA PRO A 169 7.11 1.23 -3.03
C PRO A 169 8.35 0.65 -3.70
N VAL A 170 8.72 1.13 -4.88
CA VAL A 170 9.85 0.60 -5.68
C VAL A 170 10.92 1.64 -6.01
N SER A 171 10.83 2.85 -5.45
CA SER A 171 11.72 3.98 -5.77
C SER A 171 13.21 3.71 -5.47
N ASN A 172 13.51 2.88 -4.46
CA ASN A 172 14.89 2.55 -4.04
C ASN A 172 15.33 1.14 -4.48
N LEU A 173 14.63 0.54 -5.45
CA LEU A 173 14.92 -0.80 -5.93
C LEU A 173 15.53 -0.74 -7.35
N ASP A 174 16.44 -1.67 -7.62
CA ASP A 174 16.90 -1.93 -8.98
C ASP A 174 15.78 -2.55 -9.84
N THR A 175 16.02 -2.65 -11.14
CA THR A 175 15.02 -3.16 -12.11
C THR A 175 14.59 -4.59 -11.82
N TYR A 176 15.50 -5.45 -11.33
CA TYR A 176 15.20 -6.84 -11.02
C TYR A 176 14.21 -6.94 -9.85
N TYR A 177 14.51 -6.28 -8.72
CA TYR A 177 13.64 -6.31 -7.55
C TYR A 177 12.35 -5.50 -7.76
N THR A 178 12.39 -4.42 -8.54
CA THR A 178 11.19 -3.69 -8.99
C THR A 178 10.23 -4.63 -9.70
N GLY A 179 10.70 -5.38 -10.71
CA GLY A 179 9.88 -6.35 -11.42
C GLY A 179 9.31 -7.44 -10.51
N ARG A 180 10.11 -7.90 -9.54
CA ARG A 180 9.71 -8.94 -8.58
C ARG A 180 8.60 -8.45 -7.64
N VAL A 181 8.74 -7.26 -7.07
CA VAL A 181 7.72 -6.64 -6.19
C VAL A 181 6.42 -6.38 -6.95
N MET A 182 6.50 -5.80 -8.14
CA MET A 182 5.31 -5.52 -8.95
C MET A 182 4.62 -6.82 -9.40
N GLY A 183 5.39 -7.86 -9.70
CA GLY A 183 4.86 -9.20 -9.97
C GLY A 183 4.12 -9.83 -8.78
N LEU A 184 4.64 -9.65 -7.55
CA LEU A 184 3.95 -10.06 -6.32
C LEU A 184 2.63 -9.28 -6.14
N PHE A 185 2.64 -7.96 -6.35
CA PHE A 185 1.43 -7.15 -6.27
C PHE A 185 0.39 -7.61 -7.30
N ARG A 186 0.81 -7.87 -8.53
CA ARG A 186 -0.06 -8.40 -9.57
C ARG A 186 -0.68 -9.74 -9.18
N GLY A 187 0.12 -10.65 -8.62
CA GLY A 187 -0.37 -11.92 -8.11
C GLY A 187 -1.40 -11.78 -6.98
N LEU A 188 -1.25 -10.78 -6.10
CA LEU A 188 -2.25 -10.47 -5.04
C LEU A 188 -3.57 -9.96 -5.62
N VAL A 189 -3.50 -9.12 -6.64
CA VAL A 189 -4.67 -8.58 -7.34
C VAL A 189 -5.42 -9.68 -8.08
N GLU A 190 -4.72 -10.47 -8.89
CA GLU A 190 -5.34 -11.50 -9.74
C GLU A 190 -5.87 -12.69 -8.96
N LYS A 191 -5.02 -13.28 -8.10
CA LYS A 191 -5.32 -14.54 -7.41
C LYS A 191 -6.13 -14.34 -6.13
N LYS A 192 -5.86 -13.24 -5.39
CA LYS A 192 -6.49 -12.99 -4.08
C LYS A 192 -7.52 -11.86 -4.10
N LYS A 193 -7.79 -11.29 -5.27
CA LYS A 193 -8.78 -10.22 -5.49
C LYS A 193 -8.60 -9.03 -4.54
N LYS A 194 -7.35 -8.71 -4.17
CA LYS A 194 -7.02 -7.54 -3.37
C LYS A 194 -7.10 -6.27 -4.22
N ILE A 195 -7.21 -5.12 -3.57
CA ILE A 195 -7.05 -3.81 -4.22
C ILE A 195 -5.70 -3.24 -3.78
N ILE A 196 -4.98 -2.66 -4.73
CA ILE A 196 -3.71 -1.96 -4.47
C ILE A 196 -3.78 -0.58 -5.09
N PHE A 197 -3.64 0.48 -4.29
CA PHE A 197 -3.33 1.82 -4.76
C PHE A 197 -1.84 2.05 -4.63
N CYS A 198 -1.20 2.45 -5.71
CA CYS A 198 0.25 2.55 -5.79
C CYS A 198 0.67 3.86 -6.46
N ALA A 199 1.35 4.75 -5.73
CA ALA A 199 1.99 5.91 -6.35
C ALA A 199 3.19 5.44 -7.17
N LEU A 200 3.17 5.68 -8.47
CA LEU A 200 4.18 5.26 -9.44
C LEU A 200 4.55 6.42 -10.37
N HIS A 201 5.82 6.42 -10.82
CA HIS A 201 6.34 7.42 -11.77
C HIS A 201 6.75 6.81 -13.11
N ASP A 202 7.08 5.52 -13.16
CA ASP A 202 7.56 4.85 -14.37
C ASP A 202 6.39 4.42 -15.27
N PRO A 203 6.27 5.00 -16.49
CA PRO A 203 5.20 4.66 -17.43
C PRO A 203 5.21 3.18 -17.86
N GLN A 204 6.37 2.52 -17.89
CA GLN A 204 6.49 1.12 -18.28
C GLN A 204 5.89 0.21 -17.19
N LEU A 205 6.15 0.51 -15.91
CA LEU A 205 5.53 -0.21 -14.80
C LEU A 205 4.02 0.00 -14.78
N ILE A 206 3.57 1.23 -15.00
CA ILE A 206 2.14 1.57 -15.03
C ILE A 206 1.45 0.78 -16.15
N SER A 207 1.96 0.85 -17.38
CA SER A 207 1.39 0.14 -18.54
C SER A 207 1.35 -1.37 -18.33
N LYS A 208 2.38 -1.94 -17.70
CA LYS A 208 2.51 -3.39 -17.52
C LYS A 208 1.66 -3.95 -16.37
N PHE A 209 1.48 -3.21 -15.29
CA PHE A 209 0.93 -3.77 -14.04
C PHE A 209 -0.39 -3.15 -13.58
N ALA A 210 -0.71 -1.90 -13.96
CA ALA A 210 -1.92 -1.24 -13.49
C ALA A 210 -3.16 -1.62 -14.30
N ASP A 211 -4.30 -1.73 -13.63
CA ASP A 211 -5.63 -1.85 -14.26
C ASP A 211 -6.25 -0.46 -14.47
N TYR A 212 -5.97 0.47 -13.56
CA TYR A 212 -6.45 1.85 -13.58
C TYR A 212 -5.32 2.83 -13.36
N VAL A 213 -5.42 4.02 -13.95
CA VAL A 213 -4.53 5.16 -13.68
C VAL A 213 -5.35 6.32 -13.19
N LEU A 214 -5.10 6.75 -11.97
CA LEU A 214 -5.62 8.00 -11.40
C LEU A 214 -4.57 9.10 -11.59
N SER A 215 -4.88 10.07 -12.44
CA SER A 215 -4.01 11.23 -12.69
C SER A 215 -4.53 12.43 -11.92
N LEU A 216 -3.69 13.02 -11.04
CA LEU A 216 -3.98 14.27 -10.34
C LEU A 216 -3.34 15.44 -11.08
N ASN A 217 -4.04 16.58 -11.13
CA ASN A 217 -3.60 17.76 -11.84
C ASN A 217 -3.10 18.84 -10.87
N PRO A 218 -1.85 19.33 -10.99
CA PRO A 218 -1.27 20.31 -10.07
C PRO A 218 -1.83 21.72 -10.25
N GLU A 219 -2.33 22.06 -11.45
CA GLU A 219 -2.82 23.40 -11.78
C GLU A 219 -4.32 23.57 -11.48
N ASN A 220 -5.07 22.46 -11.57
CA ASN A 220 -6.50 22.47 -11.31
C ASN A 220 -6.90 21.24 -10.51
N PRO A 221 -7.16 21.38 -9.20
CA PRO A 221 -7.49 20.28 -8.29
C PRO A 221 -8.82 19.57 -8.60
N GLU A 222 -9.67 20.16 -9.43
CA GLU A 222 -10.92 19.54 -9.90
C GLU A 222 -10.74 18.75 -11.20
N LYS A 223 -9.59 18.91 -11.88
CA LYS A 223 -9.23 18.15 -13.09
C LYS A 223 -8.39 16.93 -12.72
N TRP A 224 -9.05 15.89 -12.31
CA TRP A 224 -8.48 14.56 -12.16
C TRP A 224 -9.03 13.64 -13.25
N ASN A 225 -8.36 12.54 -13.51
CA ASN A 225 -8.80 11.56 -14.49
C ASN A 225 -8.53 10.14 -14.00
N LEU A 226 -9.56 9.30 -14.03
CA LEU A 226 -9.43 7.86 -13.83
C LEU A 226 -9.58 7.16 -15.18
N ARG A 227 -8.51 6.53 -15.65
CA ARG A 227 -8.51 5.77 -16.91
C ARG A 227 -8.30 4.29 -16.64
N GLU A 228 -9.11 3.45 -17.22
CA GLU A 228 -8.89 2.01 -17.27
C GLU A 228 -7.83 1.70 -18.34
N ILE A 229 -6.87 0.82 -17.99
CA ILE A 229 -5.89 0.31 -18.92
C ILE A 229 -6.39 -1.05 -19.41
N ASN A 230 -6.80 -1.13 -20.68
CA ASN A 230 -7.08 -2.42 -21.32
C ASN A 230 -5.76 -3.18 -21.45
N GLN A 231 -5.45 -4.02 -20.47
CA GLN A 231 -4.40 -5.02 -20.66
C GLN A 231 -4.96 -6.06 -21.61
N SER A 232 -4.43 -6.09 -22.83
CA SER A 232 -4.61 -7.25 -23.73
C SER A 232 -3.99 -8.45 -22.99
N ARG A 233 -4.81 -9.21 -22.29
CA ARG A 233 -4.44 -10.43 -21.55
C ARG A 233 -4.32 -11.61 -22.48
#